data_493efcbe4d52b7fe9c55072553438a7b
#
_entry.id   493efcbe4d52b7fe9c55072553438a7b
#
_cell.length_a   1.000
_cell.length_b   1.000
_cell.length_c   1.000
_cell.angle_alpha   90.00
_cell.angle_beta   90.00
_cell.angle_gamma   90.00
#
_symmetry.space_group_name_H-M   'P 1'
#
loop_
_entity.id
_entity.type
_entity.pdbx_description
1 polymer ?
#
loop_
_entity_poly.entity_id
_entity_poly.type
_entity_poly.pdbx_seq_one_letter_code
_entity_poly.pdbx_strand_id
1 'polypeptide(L)'
;MPIELSRGAFKELSETAAIPSYDPGSLTAGIVHIGVGNFHRAHQAVYLDDLFNLGRDHDWALVGVGVRPADEAMRQKLMAQDWLTTVVEQEAAASHARVTAPMIDHLKVGDAAATIARLADPAIRIVSLTITEGGYYIDPATQRFDPTHPDIAADAKDRLAAPKTAFGLILAGLKRRRDAGTRPFTVMSCDNIPGNGHVTQNAVVGLAELFDHEFAGWVRNNVAFPNGMVDRITPATTDRERDLLAKDYGIADNWPVFCENFRQWVLEDNFPAGRPALERVGVQFVKDVAPFEHMKIRVLNGGHAAIAYPAGLLDIHFVHEAMANPLIRGYLEKLEREEIIPIVPPVPDTSLTDYYELIERRFSNPKIGDTITRLCLDGSNRQPKFILPSAADRLRAGQSVAGLALVSAFWCRYCYGETDSGKVIPPNDPSWNRLNQEARRARSDPKAWLGMTDIFGDLARDPAYIAAFSHALDTIWSIGTKATLEAYLVGKL
;
A
#
# COMPACT_ATOMS: atom_id res chain seq x y z
N MET A 1 7.35 -35.98 0.87
CA MET A 1 7.83 -34.83 0.10
C MET A 1 6.67 -33.83 0.01
N PRO A 2 6.90 -32.53 -0.01
CA PRO A 2 5.82 -31.57 -0.22
C PRO A 2 5.10 -31.84 -1.55
N ILE A 3 3.79 -31.57 -1.59
CA ILE A 3 2.95 -31.74 -2.77
C ILE A 3 3.17 -30.53 -3.70
N GLU A 4 3.54 -30.79 -4.96
CA GLU A 4 3.68 -29.71 -5.96
C GLU A 4 2.33 -29.07 -6.27
N LEU A 5 2.28 -27.75 -6.20
CA LEU A 5 1.04 -26.99 -6.44
C LEU A 5 0.61 -27.13 -7.91
N SER A 6 -0.52 -27.76 -8.14
CA SER A 6 -1.14 -27.92 -9.47
C SER A 6 -2.64 -28.19 -9.34
N ARG A 7 -3.41 -27.97 -10.39
CA ARG A 7 -4.85 -28.32 -10.42
C ARG A 7 -5.09 -29.81 -10.25
N GLY A 8 -4.17 -30.64 -10.74
CA GLY A 8 -4.24 -32.10 -10.60
C GLY A 8 -4.08 -32.59 -9.15
N ALA A 9 -3.46 -31.80 -8.30
CA ALA A 9 -3.16 -32.15 -6.90
C ALA A 9 -4.24 -31.67 -5.89
N PHE A 10 -5.34 -31.07 -6.33
CA PHE A 10 -6.36 -30.52 -5.41
C PHE A 10 -6.87 -31.51 -4.37
N LYS A 11 -7.05 -32.78 -4.74
CA LYS A 11 -7.50 -33.80 -3.80
C LYS A 11 -6.52 -34.01 -2.65
N GLU A 12 -5.23 -34.04 -2.93
CA GLU A 12 -4.18 -34.22 -1.92
C GLU A 12 -3.98 -32.93 -1.11
N LEU A 13 -3.98 -31.77 -1.78
CA LEU A 13 -3.85 -30.45 -1.15
C LEU A 13 -4.99 -30.14 -0.18
N SER A 14 -6.20 -30.70 -0.42
CA SER A 14 -7.37 -30.48 0.44
C SER A 14 -7.21 -31.05 1.88
N GLU A 15 -6.20 -31.89 2.12
CA GLU A 15 -5.90 -32.41 3.45
C GLU A 15 -5.21 -31.36 4.35
N THR A 16 -4.54 -30.36 3.76
CA THR A 16 -3.72 -29.39 4.50
C THR A 16 -4.05 -27.93 4.23
N ALA A 17 -4.78 -27.64 3.15
CA ALA A 17 -5.20 -26.29 2.77
C ALA A 17 -6.64 -26.27 2.23
N ALA A 18 -7.34 -25.14 2.38
CA ALA A 18 -8.60 -24.92 1.68
C ALA A 18 -8.31 -24.82 0.17
N ILE A 19 -9.11 -25.51 -0.66
CA ILE A 19 -9.00 -25.49 -2.11
C ILE A 19 -10.24 -24.86 -2.74
N PRO A 20 -10.16 -24.34 -3.98
CA PRO A 20 -11.32 -23.84 -4.71
C PRO A 20 -12.43 -24.91 -4.82
N SER A 21 -13.68 -24.51 -4.55
CA SER A 21 -14.86 -25.35 -4.74
C SER A 21 -15.42 -25.28 -6.17
N TYR A 22 -14.90 -24.35 -6.98
CA TYR A 22 -15.24 -24.17 -8.40
C TYR A 22 -14.18 -24.83 -9.30
N ASP A 23 -14.55 -25.10 -10.55
CA ASP A 23 -13.60 -25.56 -11.57
C ASP A 23 -12.87 -24.35 -12.19
N PRO A 24 -11.54 -24.17 -11.93
CA PRO A 24 -10.77 -23.10 -12.57
C PRO A 24 -10.75 -23.17 -14.10
N GLY A 25 -10.98 -24.36 -14.68
CA GLY A 25 -11.06 -24.57 -16.13
C GLY A 25 -12.32 -23.96 -16.77
N SER A 26 -13.37 -23.73 -15.99
CA SER A 26 -14.62 -23.12 -16.45
C SER A 26 -14.63 -21.59 -16.43
N LEU A 27 -13.62 -20.97 -15.83
CA LEU A 27 -13.55 -19.51 -15.69
C LEU A 27 -13.25 -18.83 -17.04
N THR A 28 -13.82 -17.64 -17.23
CA THR A 28 -13.52 -16.78 -18.40
C THR A 28 -13.04 -15.40 -17.95
N ALA A 29 -12.16 -14.79 -18.75
CA ALA A 29 -11.53 -13.53 -18.42
C ALA A 29 -12.51 -12.35 -18.44
N GLY A 30 -12.56 -11.58 -17.36
CA GLY A 30 -13.28 -10.31 -17.26
C GLY A 30 -12.39 -9.15 -16.82
N ILE A 31 -11.23 -9.49 -16.24
CA ILE A 31 -10.27 -8.53 -15.68
C ILE A 31 -8.87 -8.80 -16.25
N VAL A 32 -8.21 -7.73 -16.70
CA VAL A 32 -6.75 -7.73 -16.88
C VAL A 32 -6.12 -7.03 -15.69
N HIS A 33 -5.13 -7.68 -15.05
CA HIS A 33 -4.39 -7.09 -13.95
C HIS A 33 -2.94 -6.82 -14.33
N ILE A 34 -2.49 -5.57 -14.22
CA ILE A 34 -1.12 -5.16 -14.48
C ILE A 34 -0.35 -5.05 -13.17
N GLY A 35 0.73 -5.82 -13.03
CA GLY A 35 1.55 -5.83 -11.83
C GLY A 35 1.19 -6.95 -10.85
N VAL A 36 1.25 -8.20 -11.30
CA VAL A 36 0.96 -9.39 -10.47
C VAL A 36 2.03 -9.57 -9.40
N GLY A 37 1.81 -8.93 -8.24
CA GLY A 37 2.69 -9.01 -7.07
C GLY A 37 2.07 -9.77 -5.90
N ASN A 38 2.75 -9.78 -4.76
CA ASN A 38 2.25 -10.43 -3.54
C ASN A 38 0.94 -9.80 -3.08
N PHE A 39 0.85 -8.46 -3.06
CA PHE A 39 -0.35 -7.77 -2.60
C PHE A 39 -1.57 -8.13 -3.45
N HIS A 40 -1.46 -8.07 -4.79
CA HIS A 40 -2.55 -8.46 -5.69
C HIS A 40 -3.06 -9.87 -5.39
N ARG A 41 -2.13 -10.85 -5.24
CA ARG A 41 -2.45 -12.26 -4.99
C ARG A 41 -3.04 -12.51 -3.61
N ALA A 42 -2.69 -11.67 -2.62
CA ALA A 42 -3.26 -11.72 -1.27
C ALA A 42 -4.53 -10.87 -1.11
N HIS A 43 -4.87 -10.01 -2.04
CA HIS A 43 -5.98 -9.07 -1.90
C HIS A 43 -7.05 -9.26 -2.97
N GLN A 44 -6.95 -8.62 -4.14
CA GLN A 44 -7.96 -8.73 -5.20
C GLN A 44 -8.23 -10.18 -5.60
N ALA A 45 -7.18 -11.00 -5.77
CA ALA A 45 -7.31 -12.40 -6.13
C ALA A 45 -8.07 -13.21 -5.08
N VAL A 46 -7.86 -12.93 -3.79
CA VAL A 46 -8.59 -13.59 -2.70
C VAL A 46 -10.06 -13.22 -2.67
N TYR A 47 -10.42 -11.94 -2.91
CA TYR A 47 -11.83 -11.54 -3.02
C TYR A 47 -12.54 -12.20 -4.19
N LEU A 48 -11.88 -12.31 -5.34
CA LEU A 48 -12.45 -13.01 -6.50
C LEU A 48 -12.58 -14.52 -6.24
N ASP A 49 -11.57 -15.14 -5.63
CA ASP A 49 -11.62 -16.55 -5.25
C ASP A 49 -12.79 -16.85 -4.30
N ASP A 50 -13.01 -15.98 -3.30
CA ASP A 50 -14.16 -16.10 -2.40
C ASP A 50 -15.50 -15.97 -3.16
N LEU A 51 -15.59 -15.03 -4.11
CA LEU A 51 -16.80 -14.85 -4.93
C LEU A 51 -17.07 -16.05 -5.81
N PHE A 52 -16.02 -16.61 -6.43
CA PHE A 52 -16.14 -17.81 -7.27
C PHE A 52 -16.52 -19.04 -6.43
N ASN A 53 -16.03 -19.15 -5.22
CA ASN A 53 -16.45 -20.19 -4.25
C ASN A 53 -17.93 -20.09 -3.85
N LEU A 54 -18.57 -18.90 -4.00
CA LEU A 54 -20.03 -18.74 -3.88
C LEU A 54 -20.79 -19.15 -5.15
N GLY A 55 -20.11 -19.68 -6.18
CA GLY A 55 -20.71 -20.05 -7.48
C GLY A 55 -21.15 -18.84 -8.30
N ARG A 56 -20.47 -17.69 -8.19
CA ARG A 56 -20.87 -16.43 -8.84
C ARG A 56 -19.76 -15.85 -9.70
N ASP A 57 -20.17 -15.16 -10.76
CA ASP A 57 -19.35 -14.24 -11.55
C ASP A 57 -18.09 -14.90 -12.13
N HIS A 58 -18.18 -16.16 -12.56
CA HIS A 58 -17.09 -16.94 -13.15
C HIS A 58 -16.56 -16.35 -14.47
N ASP A 59 -17.21 -15.33 -15.00
CA ASP A 59 -16.81 -14.55 -16.18
C ASP A 59 -15.98 -13.30 -15.82
N TRP A 60 -15.43 -13.24 -14.58
CA TRP A 60 -14.58 -12.19 -14.10
C TRP A 60 -13.17 -12.66 -13.68
N ALA A 61 -12.71 -13.74 -14.27
CA ALA A 61 -11.37 -14.25 -14.00
C ALA A 61 -10.27 -13.27 -14.44
N LEU A 62 -9.10 -13.43 -13.84
CA LEU A 62 -7.92 -12.59 -14.01
C LEU A 62 -7.02 -13.08 -15.13
N VAL A 63 -6.53 -12.14 -15.95
CA VAL A 63 -5.37 -12.32 -16.83
C VAL A 63 -4.28 -11.36 -16.36
N GLY A 64 -3.12 -11.91 -15.98
CA GLY A 64 -1.98 -11.14 -15.51
C GLY A 64 -1.20 -10.48 -16.65
N VAL A 65 -0.61 -9.32 -16.36
CA VAL A 65 0.33 -8.60 -17.25
C VAL A 65 1.49 -8.07 -16.41
N GLY A 66 2.71 -8.35 -16.83
CA GLY A 66 3.94 -7.74 -16.30
C GLY A 66 4.47 -6.68 -17.26
N VAL A 67 5.02 -5.59 -16.72
CA VAL A 67 5.60 -4.50 -17.51
C VAL A 67 7.12 -4.38 -17.33
N ARG A 68 7.67 -4.93 -16.24
CA ARG A 68 9.12 -4.91 -15.98
C ARG A 68 9.75 -6.24 -16.40
N PRO A 69 10.98 -6.26 -16.91
CA PRO A 69 11.68 -7.51 -17.25
C PRO A 69 11.70 -8.55 -16.11
N ALA A 70 11.80 -8.10 -14.86
CA ALA A 70 11.79 -8.97 -13.68
C ALA A 70 10.45 -9.70 -13.47
N ASP A 71 9.35 -9.20 -14.02
CA ASP A 71 8.02 -9.80 -13.86
C ASP A 71 7.91 -11.14 -14.62
N GLU A 72 8.78 -11.39 -15.64
CA GLU A 72 8.82 -12.66 -16.36
C GLU A 72 9.20 -13.85 -15.44
N ALA A 73 10.08 -13.63 -14.47
CA ALA A 73 10.45 -14.66 -13.50
C ALA A 73 9.23 -15.10 -12.65
N MET A 74 8.40 -14.14 -12.24
CA MET A 74 7.14 -14.42 -11.55
C MET A 74 6.17 -15.18 -12.43
N ARG A 75 6.00 -14.72 -13.70
CA ARG A 75 5.14 -15.37 -14.69
C ARG A 75 5.51 -16.85 -14.87
N GLN A 76 6.80 -17.16 -15.04
CA GLN A 76 7.28 -18.53 -15.22
C GLN A 76 6.94 -19.42 -14.01
N LYS A 77 7.10 -18.92 -12.79
CA LYS A 77 6.76 -19.65 -11.57
C LYS A 77 5.27 -19.94 -11.47
N LEU A 78 4.42 -18.95 -11.73
CA LEU A 78 2.97 -19.11 -11.70
C LEU A 78 2.48 -20.04 -12.83
N MET A 79 3.09 -19.96 -14.02
CA MET A 79 2.78 -20.84 -15.14
C MET A 79 3.09 -22.31 -14.82
N ALA A 80 4.20 -22.58 -14.13
CA ALA A 80 4.61 -23.93 -13.75
C ALA A 80 3.64 -24.59 -12.74
N GLN A 81 2.76 -23.82 -12.10
CA GLN A 81 1.80 -24.27 -11.10
C GLN A 81 0.35 -23.92 -11.48
N ASP A 82 0.03 -23.93 -12.77
CA ASP A 82 -1.33 -23.69 -13.31
C ASP A 82 -1.95 -22.34 -12.87
N TRP A 83 -1.13 -21.30 -12.66
CA TRP A 83 -1.50 -19.96 -12.17
C TRP A 83 -2.05 -19.93 -10.74
N LEU A 84 -1.96 -21.01 -10.01
CA LEU A 84 -2.40 -21.12 -8.62
C LEU A 84 -1.48 -20.32 -7.69
N THR A 85 -2.00 -19.95 -6.55
CA THR A 85 -1.22 -19.33 -5.44
C THR A 85 -1.67 -19.90 -4.10
N THR A 86 -0.72 -20.33 -3.27
CA THR A 86 -1.00 -20.61 -1.87
C THR A 86 -0.91 -19.31 -1.08
N VAL A 87 -2.01 -18.94 -0.42
CA VAL A 87 -2.10 -17.79 0.50
C VAL A 87 -2.19 -18.33 1.92
N VAL A 88 -1.24 -17.92 2.78
CA VAL A 88 -1.25 -18.26 4.21
C VAL A 88 -1.69 -17.02 4.99
N GLU A 89 -2.88 -17.08 5.53
CA GLU A 89 -3.48 -16.05 6.37
C GLU A 89 -3.07 -16.26 7.82
N GLN A 90 -2.42 -15.26 8.42
CA GLN A 90 -1.76 -15.37 9.72
C GLN A 90 -2.46 -14.53 10.78
N GLU A 91 -2.96 -15.19 11.82
CA GLU A 91 -3.37 -14.56 13.07
C GLU A 91 -2.37 -14.90 14.19
N ALA A 92 -2.41 -14.18 15.28
CA ALA A 92 -1.52 -14.41 16.41
C ALA A 92 -1.58 -15.87 16.92
N ALA A 93 -2.80 -16.43 17.04
CA ALA A 93 -3.02 -17.78 17.55
C ALA A 93 -2.95 -18.89 16.49
N ALA A 94 -3.38 -18.61 15.25
CA ALA A 94 -3.52 -19.60 14.20
C ALA A 94 -3.00 -19.07 12.84
N SER A 95 -2.80 -19.98 11.90
CA SER A 95 -2.55 -19.64 10.49
C SER A 95 -3.30 -20.63 9.62
N HIS A 96 -3.86 -20.16 8.52
CA HIS A 96 -4.66 -20.96 7.61
C HIS A 96 -4.11 -20.82 6.19
N ALA A 97 -3.84 -21.97 5.55
CA ALA A 97 -3.45 -22.00 4.16
C ALA A 97 -4.68 -22.20 3.27
N ARG A 98 -4.70 -21.49 2.16
CA ARG A 98 -5.67 -21.70 1.08
C ARG A 98 -4.97 -21.64 -0.27
N VAL A 99 -5.45 -22.43 -1.22
CA VAL A 99 -5.07 -22.32 -2.63
C VAL A 99 -6.10 -21.46 -3.33
N THR A 100 -5.67 -20.43 -4.05
CA THR A 100 -6.55 -19.55 -4.84
C THR A 100 -6.30 -19.77 -6.33
N ALA A 101 -7.37 -19.71 -7.15
CA ALA A 101 -7.32 -20.01 -8.58
C ALA A 101 -8.08 -19.00 -9.48
N PRO A 102 -8.23 -17.71 -9.13
CA PRO A 102 -8.97 -16.76 -9.95
C PRO A 102 -8.20 -16.29 -11.18
N MET A 103 -6.89 -16.55 -11.25
CA MET A 103 -6.06 -16.25 -12.42
C MET A 103 -6.06 -17.44 -13.38
N ILE A 104 -6.36 -17.17 -14.64
CA ILE A 104 -6.44 -18.21 -15.69
C ILE A 104 -5.33 -18.13 -16.73
N ASP A 105 -4.63 -17.00 -16.78
CA ASP A 105 -3.53 -16.75 -17.73
C ASP A 105 -2.65 -15.59 -17.25
N HIS A 106 -1.44 -15.51 -17.77
CA HIS A 106 -0.56 -14.36 -17.64
C HIS A 106 0.22 -14.15 -18.94
N LEU A 107 0.01 -13.01 -19.58
CA LEU A 107 0.63 -12.70 -20.87
C LEU A 107 2.15 -12.60 -20.74
N LYS A 108 2.86 -12.96 -21.81
CA LYS A 108 4.32 -12.89 -21.87
C LYS A 108 4.77 -11.44 -21.69
N VAL A 109 5.73 -11.23 -20.81
CA VAL A 109 6.27 -9.89 -20.53
C VAL A 109 6.96 -9.34 -21.77
N GLY A 110 6.66 -8.08 -22.10
CA GLY A 110 7.17 -7.41 -23.31
C GLY A 110 6.40 -7.71 -24.60
N ASP A 111 5.41 -8.60 -24.58
CA ASP A 111 4.51 -8.80 -25.73
C ASP A 111 3.38 -7.76 -25.71
N ALA A 112 3.70 -6.55 -26.16
CA ALA A 112 2.73 -5.46 -26.23
C ALA A 112 1.56 -5.81 -27.19
N ALA A 113 1.82 -6.52 -28.28
CA ALA A 113 0.78 -6.86 -29.27
C ALA A 113 -0.30 -7.78 -28.67
N ALA A 114 0.12 -8.84 -27.96
CA ALA A 114 -0.79 -9.75 -27.26
C ALA A 114 -1.54 -9.02 -26.13
N THR A 115 -0.84 -8.15 -25.37
CA THR A 115 -1.46 -7.37 -24.30
C THR A 115 -2.53 -6.41 -24.84
N ILE A 116 -2.23 -5.68 -25.91
CA ILE A 116 -3.19 -4.76 -26.55
C ILE A 116 -4.38 -5.53 -27.13
N ALA A 117 -4.14 -6.71 -27.73
CA ALA A 117 -5.22 -7.56 -28.25
C ALA A 117 -6.15 -8.02 -27.10
N ARG A 118 -5.59 -8.43 -25.97
CA ARG A 118 -6.36 -8.82 -24.78
C ARG A 118 -7.15 -7.64 -24.20
N LEU A 119 -6.54 -6.46 -24.09
CA LEU A 119 -7.21 -5.24 -23.63
C LEU A 119 -8.34 -4.80 -24.58
N ALA A 120 -8.20 -5.05 -25.86
CA ALA A 120 -9.24 -4.75 -26.86
C ALA A 120 -10.42 -5.74 -26.85
N ASP A 121 -10.28 -6.92 -26.23
CA ASP A 121 -11.33 -7.93 -26.13
C ASP A 121 -12.54 -7.38 -25.37
N PRO A 122 -13.76 -7.38 -25.93
CA PRO A 122 -14.97 -6.88 -25.27
C PRO A 122 -15.30 -7.58 -23.94
N ALA A 123 -14.85 -8.81 -23.74
CA ALA A 123 -15.02 -9.54 -22.48
C ALA A 123 -14.28 -8.90 -21.31
N ILE A 124 -13.20 -8.16 -21.56
CA ILE A 124 -12.46 -7.43 -20.53
C ILE A 124 -13.19 -6.14 -20.18
N ARG A 125 -13.68 -6.05 -18.95
CA ARG A 125 -14.51 -4.93 -18.47
C ARG A 125 -13.80 -4.07 -17.42
N ILE A 126 -12.74 -4.61 -16.79
CA ILE A 126 -11.89 -3.91 -15.83
C ILE A 126 -10.42 -4.16 -16.17
N VAL A 127 -9.62 -3.10 -16.08
CA VAL A 127 -8.15 -3.19 -16.02
C VAL A 127 -7.70 -2.68 -14.66
N SER A 128 -7.14 -3.56 -13.83
CA SER A 128 -6.69 -3.22 -12.48
C SER A 128 -5.17 -3.13 -12.40
N LEU A 129 -4.66 -2.32 -11.47
CA LEU A 129 -3.25 -1.97 -11.35
C LEU A 129 -2.73 -2.19 -9.92
N THR A 130 -1.55 -2.82 -9.80
CA THR A 130 -0.66 -2.73 -8.63
C THR A 130 0.77 -2.54 -9.14
N ILE A 131 1.09 -1.32 -9.57
CA ILE A 131 2.35 -0.96 -10.24
C ILE A 131 3.31 -0.15 -9.35
N THR A 132 2.92 0.05 -8.08
CA THR A 132 3.60 0.86 -7.07
C THR A 132 3.68 2.36 -7.43
N GLU A 133 4.02 3.20 -6.46
CA GLU A 133 4.05 4.67 -6.63
C GLU A 133 4.94 5.11 -7.81
N GLY A 134 6.08 4.45 -8.02
CA GLY A 134 7.00 4.77 -9.14
C GLY A 134 6.39 4.53 -10.52
N GLY A 135 5.40 3.64 -10.64
CA GLY A 135 4.72 3.35 -11.90
C GLY A 135 3.75 4.43 -12.37
N TYR A 136 3.46 5.43 -11.52
CA TYR A 136 2.54 6.54 -11.85
C TYR A 136 3.25 7.77 -12.41
N TYR A 137 4.58 7.77 -12.44
CA TYR A 137 5.38 8.86 -13.02
C TYR A 137 5.01 10.23 -12.43
N ILE A 138 4.93 10.29 -11.10
CA ILE A 138 4.63 11.53 -10.37
C ILE A 138 5.95 12.26 -10.10
N ASP A 139 6.04 13.51 -10.53
CA ASP A 139 7.15 14.40 -10.18
C ASP A 139 7.13 14.67 -8.66
N PRO A 140 8.20 14.35 -7.93
CA PRO A 140 8.23 14.52 -6.48
C PRO A 140 8.09 15.98 -6.03
N ALA A 141 8.53 16.95 -6.84
CA ALA A 141 8.50 18.38 -6.52
C ALA A 141 7.11 18.99 -6.70
N THR A 142 6.41 18.58 -7.76
CA THR A 142 5.10 19.15 -8.13
C THR A 142 3.92 18.29 -7.68
N GLN A 143 4.16 17.03 -7.30
CA GLN A 143 3.15 16.01 -7.00
C GLN A 143 2.16 15.79 -8.17
N ARG A 144 2.59 16.05 -9.40
CA ARG A 144 1.81 15.89 -10.63
C ARG A 144 2.46 14.87 -11.55
N PHE A 145 1.67 14.35 -12.48
CA PHE A 145 2.19 13.53 -13.57
C PHE A 145 3.35 14.22 -14.29
N ASP A 146 4.46 13.50 -14.48
CA ASP A 146 5.66 13.99 -15.20
C ASP A 146 5.62 13.55 -16.68
N PRO A 147 5.22 14.45 -17.59
CA PRO A 147 5.18 14.18 -19.02
C PRO A 147 6.58 14.06 -19.64
N THR A 148 7.63 14.48 -18.92
CA THR A 148 9.03 14.51 -19.41
C THR A 148 9.78 13.25 -19.07
N HIS A 149 9.21 12.35 -18.24
CA HIS A 149 9.85 11.09 -17.91
C HIS A 149 10.20 10.30 -19.19
N PRO A 150 11.44 9.76 -19.33
CA PRO A 150 11.90 9.14 -20.56
C PRO A 150 10.98 8.06 -21.13
N ASP A 151 10.42 7.21 -20.29
CA ASP A 151 9.52 6.13 -20.73
C ASP A 151 8.18 6.67 -21.25
N ILE A 152 7.64 7.71 -20.60
CA ILE A 152 6.41 8.41 -21.02
C ILE A 152 6.64 9.12 -22.36
N ALA A 153 7.75 9.86 -22.47
CA ALA A 153 8.12 10.56 -23.69
C ALA A 153 8.35 9.57 -24.87
N ALA A 154 8.89 8.38 -24.60
CA ALA A 154 9.09 7.34 -25.62
C ALA A 154 7.75 6.79 -26.13
N ASP A 155 6.83 6.40 -25.24
CA ASP A 155 5.49 5.90 -25.62
C ASP A 155 4.69 6.97 -26.38
N ALA A 156 4.78 8.25 -25.97
CA ALA A 156 4.13 9.37 -26.66
C ALA A 156 4.70 9.61 -28.06
N LYS A 157 6.03 9.64 -28.20
CA LYS A 157 6.73 9.84 -29.47
C LYS A 157 6.40 8.76 -30.48
N ASP A 158 6.31 7.53 -30.05
CA ASP A 158 5.96 6.36 -30.87
C ASP A 158 4.45 6.24 -31.13
N ARG A 159 3.65 7.16 -30.59
CA ARG A 159 2.18 7.19 -30.69
C ARG A 159 1.57 5.83 -30.32
N LEU A 160 2.11 5.17 -29.33
CA LEU A 160 1.72 3.85 -28.81
C LEU A 160 1.88 2.69 -29.83
N ALA A 161 2.78 2.79 -30.79
CA ALA A 161 3.02 1.70 -31.74
C ALA A 161 3.60 0.45 -31.03
N ALA A 162 4.49 0.64 -30.05
CA ALA A 162 5.04 -0.42 -29.21
C ALA A 162 5.20 0.06 -27.74
N PRO A 163 4.08 0.31 -27.02
CA PRO A 163 4.12 0.90 -25.69
C PRO A 163 4.80 -0.03 -24.67
N LYS A 164 5.57 0.59 -23.78
CA LYS A 164 6.32 -0.10 -22.72
C LYS A 164 5.76 0.15 -21.33
N THR A 165 5.07 1.29 -21.14
CA THR A 165 4.49 1.63 -19.85
C THR A 165 3.10 1.00 -19.68
N ALA A 166 2.67 0.81 -18.43
CA ALA A 166 1.31 0.36 -18.13
C ALA A 166 0.26 1.28 -18.78
N PHE A 167 0.48 2.59 -18.71
CA PHE A 167 -0.45 3.59 -19.27
C PHE A 167 -0.46 3.60 -20.79
N GLY A 168 0.70 3.38 -21.42
CA GLY A 168 0.79 3.21 -22.87
C GLY A 168 0.02 1.98 -23.37
N LEU A 169 0.12 0.85 -22.68
CA LEU A 169 -0.65 -0.36 -22.97
C LEU A 169 -2.16 -0.14 -22.81
N ILE A 170 -2.57 0.50 -21.72
CA ILE A 170 -3.97 0.87 -21.46
C ILE A 170 -4.52 1.75 -22.58
N LEU A 171 -3.80 2.82 -22.94
CA LEU A 171 -4.22 3.74 -24.01
C LEU A 171 -4.30 3.05 -25.36
N ALA A 172 -3.35 2.17 -25.71
CA ALA A 172 -3.39 1.42 -26.95
C ALA A 172 -4.61 0.48 -27.01
N GLY A 173 -4.96 -0.17 -25.89
CA GLY A 173 -6.18 -0.97 -25.77
C GLY A 173 -7.46 -0.14 -25.93
N LEU A 174 -7.53 1.02 -25.24
CA LEU A 174 -8.64 1.97 -25.31
C LEU A 174 -8.81 2.55 -26.73
N LYS A 175 -7.68 2.85 -27.41
CA LYS A 175 -7.71 3.34 -28.79
C LYS A 175 -8.33 2.30 -29.74
N ARG A 176 -7.91 1.03 -29.63
CA ARG A 176 -8.53 -0.05 -30.45
C ARG A 176 -10.02 -0.20 -30.16
N ARG A 177 -10.44 -0.09 -28.91
CA ARG A 177 -11.87 -0.15 -28.55
C ARG A 177 -12.65 1.01 -29.14
N ARG A 178 -12.15 2.24 -29.01
CA ARG A 178 -12.77 3.43 -29.60
C ARG A 178 -12.95 3.25 -31.11
N ASP A 179 -11.87 2.87 -31.78
CA ASP A 179 -11.86 2.72 -33.25
C ASP A 179 -12.79 1.60 -33.72
N ALA A 180 -13.03 0.57 -32.90
CA ALA A 180 -13.97 -0.52 -33.14
C ALA A 180 -15.39 -0.27 -32.63
N GLY A 181 -15.68 0.87 -32.00
CA GLY A 181 -16.97 1.15 -31.37
C GLY A 181 -17.28 0.28 -30.13
N THR A 182 -16.25 -0.35 -29.55
CA THR A 182 -16.39 -1.18 -28.34
C THR A 182 -16.39 -0.31 -27.09
N ARG A 183 -17.25 -0.61 -26.11
CA ARG A 183 -17.31 0.10 -24.82
C ARG A 183 -15.94 0.09 -24.12
N PRO A 184 -15.47 1.21 -23.54
CA PRO A 184 -14.25 1.22 -22.76
C PRO A 184 -14.38 0.33 -21.50
N PHE A 185 -13.25 -0.21 -21.04
CA PHE A 185 -13.15 -0.83 -19.71
C PHE A 185 -12.95 0.24 -18.64
N THR A 186 -13.24 -0.10 -17.39
CA THR A 186 -12.87 0.70 -16.21
C THR A 186 -11.39 0.49 -15.88
N VAL A 187 -10.66 1.55 -15.55
CA VAL A 187 -9.27 1.48 -15.06
C VAL A 187 -9.26 1.68 -13.55
N MET A 188 -8.89 0.64 -12.81
CA MET A 188 -8.99 0.59 -11.35
C MET A 188 -7.62 0.42 -10.71
N SER A 189 -7.11 1.46 -10.08
CA SER A 189 -5.90 1.33 -9.28
C SER A 189 -6.20 0.63 -7.95
N CYS A 190 -5.32 -0.31 -7.58
CA CYS A 190 -5.30 -0.97 -6.28
C CYS A 190 -3.99 -0.65 -5.53
N ASP A 191 -3.29 0.43 -5.91
CA ASP A 191 -2.10 0.90 -5.22
C ASP A 191 -2.46 1.78 -4.01
N ASN A 192 -1.58 1.77 -3.02
CA ASN A 192 -1.73 2.54 -1.80
C ASN A 192 -1.32 4.01 -2.00
N ILE A 193 -2.07 4.71 -2.85
CA ILE A 193 -1.87 6.12 -3.19
C ILE A 193 -3.20 6.86 -2.92
N PRO A 194 -3.21 7.96 -2.16
CA PRO A 194 -4.40 8.75 -1.95
C PRO A 194 -5.00 9.24 -3.28
N GLY A 195 -6.31 9.08 -3.46
CA GLY A 195 -6.98 9.45 -4.70
C GLY A 195 -6.45 8.69 -5.92
N ASN A 196 -6.12 7.41 -5.76
CA ASN A 196 -5.45 6.58 -6.75
C ASN A 196 -6.16 6.53 -8.11
N GLY A 197 -7.49 6.61 -8.16
CA GLY A 197 -8.26 6.72 -9.38
C GLY A 197 -7.98 8.03 -10.12
N HIS A 198 -7.99 9.16 -9.40
CA HIS A 198 -7.66 10.48 -9.98
C HIS A 198 -6.20 10.54 -10.45
N VAL A 199 -5.27 9.98 -9.67
CA VAL A 199 -3.85 9.90 -10.06
C VAL A 199 -3.70 9.09 -11.34
N THR A 200 -4.39 7.96 -11.44
CA THR A 200 -4.41 7.10 -12.63
C THR A 200 -5.00 7.84 -13.83
N GLN A 201 -6.13 8.53 -13.67
CA GLN A 201 -6.74 9.33 -14.73
C GLN A 201 -5.78 10.41 -15.25
N ASN A 202 -5.13 11.14 -14.32
CA ASN A 202 -4.19 12.19 -14.69
C ASN A 202 -3.01 11.63 -15.50
N ALA A 203 -2.48 10.47 -15.14
CA ALA A 203 -1.40 9.83 -15.87
C ALA A 203 -1.83 9.32 -17.25
N VAL A 204 -2.96 8.62 -17.33
CA VAL A 204 -3.48 8.06 -18.60
C VAL A 204 -3.87 9.19 -19.56
N VAL A 205 -4.61 10.19 -19.09
CA VAL A 205 -5.00 11.34 -19.89
C VAL A 205 -3.80 12.20 -20.26
N GLY A 206 -2.89 12.45 -19.30
CA GLY A 206 -1.67 13.23 -19.53
C GLY A 206 -0.77 12.63 -20.59
N LEU A 207 -0.60 11.30 -20.62
CA LEU A 207 0.14 10.63 -21.69
C LEU A 207 -0.56 10.79 -23.05
N ALA A 208 -1.89 10.66 -23.11
CA ALA A 208 -2.66 10.83 -24.34
C ALA A 208 -2.54 12.27 -24.89
N GLU A 209 -2.54 13.29 -24.03
CA GLU A 209 -2.39 14.70 -24.40
C GLU A 209 -1.08 15.00 -25.13
N LEU A 210 -0.03 14.21 -24.90
CA LEU A 210 1.26 14.43 -25.56
C LEU A 210 1.25 14.11 -27.07
N PHE A 211 0.25 13.35 -27.56
CA PHE A 211 0.22 12.96 -28.98
C PHE A 211 -1.15 13.06 -29.66
N ASP A 212 -2.26 13.15 -28.91
CA ASP A 212 -3.62 13.18 -29.48
C ASP A 212 -4.62 13.80 -28.47
N HIS A 213 -4.85 15.10 -28.56
CA HIS A 213 -5.77 15.83 -27.66
C HIS A 213 -7.24 15.39 -27.79
N GLU A 214 -7.68 14.98 -28.99
CA GLU A 214 -9.05 14.48 -29.20
C GLU A 214 -9.23 13.15 -28.44
N PHE A 215 -8.27 12.25 -28.58
CA PHE A 215 -8.28 10.98 -27.86
C PHE A 215 -8.19 11.18 -26.34
N ALA A 216 -7.36 12.10 -25.87
CA ALA A 216 -7.28 12.45 -24.46
C ALA A 216 -8.63 12.94 -23.91
N GLY A 217 -9.31 13.80 -24.67
CA GLY A 217 -10.67 14.26 -24.35
C GLY A 217 -11.68 13.11 -24.31
N TRP A 218 -11.60 12.18 -25.26
CA TRP A 218 -12.45 11.00 -25.27
C TRP A 218 -12.20 10.11 -24.05
N VAL A 219 -10.94 9.84 -23.69
CA VAL A 219 -10.58 9.07 -22.49
C VAL A 219 -11.15 9.72 -21.23
N ARG A 220 -10.95 11.04 -21.07
CA ARG A 220 -11.44 11.79 -19.91
C ARG A 220 -12.95 11.67 -19.71
N ASN A 221 -13.71 11.65 -20.80
CA ASN A 221 -15.17 11.70 -20.76
C ASN A 221 -15.84 10.30 -20.77
N ASN A 222 -15.15 9.25 -21.19
CA ASN A 222 -15.77 7.95 -21.42
C ASN A 222 -15.18 6.81 -20.57
N VAL A 223 -14.00 7.00 -19.99
CA VAL A 223 -13.33 5.96 -19.16
C VAL A 223 -13.54 6.28 -17.69
N ALA A 224 -13.99 5.30 -16.93
CA ALA A 224 -14.12 5.42 -15.48
C ALA A 224 -12.80 5.07 -14.76
N PHE A 225 -12.48 5.86 -13.72
CA PHE A 225 -11.31 5.71 -12.87
C PHE A 225 -11.76 5.79 -11.39
N PRO A 226 -12.42 4.76 -10.85
CA PRO A 226 -12.86 4.78 -9.45
C PRO A 226 -11.66 4.87 -8.50
N ASN A 227 -11.78 5.68 -7.45
CA ASN A 227 -10.86 5.63 -6.33
C ASN A 227 -11.12 4.40 -5.49
N GLY A 228 -10.08 3.89 -4.83
CA GLY A 228 -10.19 2.77 -3.92
C GLY A 228 -9.19 2.83 -2.78
N MET A 229 -9.61 2.41 -1.60
CA MET A 229 -8.74 2.20 -0.46
C MET A 229 -8.57 0.70 -0.22
N VAL A 230 -7.35 0.24 -0.26
CA VAL A 230 -6.93 -1.16 -0.05
C VAL A 230 -6.11 -1.27 1.23
N ASP A 231 -6.33 -2.34 2.00
CA ASP A 231 -5.56 -2.60 3.21
C ASP A 231 -5.43 -4.10 3.48
N ARG A 232 -4.19 -4.58 3.50
CA ARG A 232 -3.75 -5.89 3.97
C ARG A 232 -2.24 -5.88 4.11
N ILE A 233 -1.70 -6.21 5.26
CA ILE A 233 -0.24 -6.37 5.44
C ILE A 233 0.20 -7.64 4.73
N THR A 234 1.04 -7.47 3.72
CA THR A 234 1.54 -8.55 2.86
C THR A 234 3.05 -8.42 2.69
N PRO A 235 3.87 -9.04 3.54
CA PRO A 235 5.33 -9.02 3.41
C PRO A 235 5.83 -9.66 2.12
N ALA A 236 7.09 -9.40 1.78
CA ALA A 236 7.74 -10.05 0.65
C ALA A 236 7.95 -11.54 0.92
N THR A 237 7.81 -12.37 -0.12
CA THR A 237 8.12 -13.80 -0.06
C THR A 237 9.61 -14.03 -0.24
N THR A 238 10.20 -14.78 0.68
CA THR A 238 11.59 -15.21 0.66
C THR A 238 11.68 -16.76 0.67
N ASP A 239 12.89 -17.31 0.73
CA ASP A 239 13.09 -18.77 0.90
C ASP A 239 12.45 -19.27 2.20
N ARG A 240 12.49 -18.44 3.26
CA ARG A 240 11.86 -18.75 4.54
C ARG A 240 10.38 -19.08 4.41
N GLU A 241 9.62 -18.29 3.66
CA GLU A 241 8.18 -18.50 3.48
C GLU A 241 7.90 -19.77 2.68
N ARG A 242 8.75 -20.11 1.70
CA ARG A 242 8.66 -21.37 0.96
C ARG A 242 8.96 -22.56 1.85
N ASP A 243 10.01 -22.49 2.67
CA ASP A 243 10.38 -23.54 3.61
C ASP A 243 9.32 -23.75 4.69
N LEU A 244 8.73 -22.67 5.22
CA LEU A 244 7.63 -22.74 6.17
C LEU A 244 6.40 -23.42 5.56
N LEU A 245 6.02 -23.05 4.33
CA LEU A 245 4.89 -23.67 3.65
C LEU A 245 5.10 -25.17 3.45
N ALA A 246 6.28 -25.55 2.97
CA ALA A 246 6.63 -26.95 2.75
C ALA A 246 6.64 -27.75 4.05
N LYS A 247 7.17 -27.17 5.14
CA LYS A 247 7.27 -27.82 6.44
C LYS A 247 5.92 -27.94 7.15
N ASP A 248 5.16 -26.85 7.22
CA ASP A 248 3.99 -26.77 8.09
C ASP A 248 2.70 -27.25 7.39
N TYR A 249 2.65 -27.16 6.04
CA TYR A 249 1.48 -27.54 5.24
C TYR A 249 1.76 -28.63 4.20
N GLY A 250 3.01 -29.04 4.03
CA GLY A 250 3.37 -30.06 3.03
C GLY A 250 3.15 -29.62 1.59
N ILE A 251 3.15 -28.32 1.29
CA ILE A 251 2.88 -27.75 -0.05
C ILE A 251 4.17 -27.14 -0.62
N ALA A 252 4.48 -27.46 -1.86
CA ALA A 252 5.53 -26.84 -2.66
C ALA A 252 4.91 -25.82 -3.62
N ASP A 253 4.98 -24.55 -3.26
CA ASP A 253 4.58 -23.40 -4.09
C ASP A 253 5.81 -22.56 -4.41
N ASN A 254 6.05 -22.27 -5.68
CA ASN A 254 7.22 -21.51 -6.13
C ASN A 254 7.21 -20.05 -5.67
N TRP A 255 6.02 -19.51 -5.33
CA TRP A 255 5.87 -18.12 -4.88
C TRP A 255 4.63 -17.94 -3.99
N PRO A 256 4.58 -18.57 -2.82
CA PRO A 256 3.46 -18.44 -1.90
C PRO A 256 3.34 -17.00 -1.38
N VAL A 257 2.20 -16.66 -0.82
CA VAL A 257 1.97 -15.37 -0.17
C VAL A 257 1.59 -15.60 1.28
N PHE A 258 2.34 -14.97 2.19
CA PHE A 258 2.01 -14.88 3.60
C PHE A 258 1.47 -13.48 3.88
N CYS A 259 0.36 -13.38 4.57
CA CYS A 259 -0.29 -12.11 4.86
C CYS A 259 -1.04 -12.18 6.19
N GLU A 260 -1.43 -11.03 6.71
CA GLU A 260 -2.36 -11.00 7.83
C GLU A 260 -3.76 -11.52 7.43
N ASN A 261 -4.54 -11.98 8.42
CA ASN A 261 -5.91 -12.40 8.16
C ASN A 261 -6.83 -11.22 7.82
N PHE A 262 -6.57 -10.03 8.40
CA PHE A 262 -7.34 -8.83 8.09
C PHE A 262 -7.15 -8.42 6.61
N ARG A 263 -8.24 -8.01 5.99
CA ARG A 263 -8.25 -7.35 4.69
C ARG A 263 -9.40 -6.34 4.63
N GLN A 264 -9.18 -5.24 3.94
CA GLN A 264 -10.22 -4.25 3.66
C GLN A 264 -10.09 -3.74 2.23
N TRP A 265 -11.22 -3.56 1.57
CA TRP A 265 -11.30 -2.95 0.27
C TRP A 265 -12.53 -2.07 0.19
N VAL A 266 -12.31 -0.78 -0.03
CA VAL A 266 -13.38 0.22 -0.22
C VAL A 266 -13.22 0.79 -1.62
N LEU A 267 -14.29 0.84 -2.40
CA LEU A 267 -14.28 1.27 -3.79
C LEU A 267 -15.41 2.27 -4.07
N GLU A 268 -15.14 3.27 -4.88
CA GLU A 268 -16.20 4.07 -5.51
C GLU A 268 -16.96 3.20 -6.53
N ASP A 269 -18.30 3.23 -6.48
CA ASP A 269 -19.13 2.43 -7.38
C ASP A 269 -19.31 3.09 -8.75
N ASN A 270 -18.22 3.16 -9.54
CA ASN A 270 -18.17 3.75 -10.86
C ASN A 270 -17.63 2.75 -11.90
N PHE A 271 -18.48 1.82 -12.32
CA PHE A 271 -18.15 0.73 -13.26
C PHE A 271 -19.16 0.66 -14.42
N PRO A 272 -19.07 1.56 -15.43
CA PRO A 272 -20.06 1.60 -16.53
C PRO A 272 -20.17 0.31 -17.35
N ALA A 273 -19.08 -0.48 -17.43
CA ALA A 273 -19.06 -1.78 -18.10
C ALA A 273 -19.50 -2.95 -17.21
N GLY A 274 -19.96 -2.66 -15.99
CA GLY A 274 -20.27 -3.65 -14.96
C GLY A 274 -19.06 -4.03 -14.11
N ARG A 275 -19.32 -4.72 -13.00
CA ARG A 275 -18.33 -5.26 -12.06
C ARG A 275 -18.80 -6.57 -11.44
N PRO A 276 -17.91 -7.39 -10.87
CA PRO A 276 -18.31 -8.55 -10.09
C PRO A 276 -18.99 -8.13 -8.79
N ALA A 277 -19.84 -8.99 -8.23
CA ALA A 277 -20.61 -8.73 -7.02
C ALA A 277 -19.75 -8.83 -5.74
N LEU A 278 -18.65 -8.08 -5.69
CA LEU A 278 -17.64 -8.13 -4.62
C LEU A 278 -18.19 -7.71 -3.25
N GLU A 279 -19.30 -7.00 -3.17
CA GLU A 279 -20.01 -6.72 -1.92
C GLU A 279 -20.44 -8.00 -1.19
N ARG A 280 -20.62 -9.09 -1.91
CA ARG A 280 -20.95 -10.41 -1.35
C ARG A 280 -19.84 -11.03 -0.53
N VAL A 281 -18.61 -10.57 -0.75
CA VAL A 281 -17.40 -11.07 -0.10
C VAL A 281 -16.69 -9.99 0.72
N GLY A 282 -17.39 -8.87 1.01
CA GLY A 282 -16.97 -7.87 1.99
C GLY A 282 -16.26 -6.64 1.41
N VAL A 283 -16.28 -6.43 0.09
CA VAL A 283 -15.86 -5.14 -0.49
C VAL A 283 -16.94 -4.09 -0.23
N GLN A 284 -16.54 -2.93 0.28
CA GLN A 284 -17.45 -1.82 0.54
C GLN A 284 -17.52 -0.91 -0.69
N PHE A 285 -18.71 -0.77 -1.28
CA PHE A 285 -18.94 0.20 -2.36
C PHE A 285 -19.52 1.48 -1.77
N VAL A 286 -18.85 2.60 -2.06
CA VAL A 286 -19.17 3.93 -1.53
C VAL A 286 -19.26 4.97 -2.64
N LYS A 287 -19.78 6.15 -2.31
CA LYS A 287 -19.78 7.30 -3.24
C LYS A 287 -18.46 8.08 -3.21
N ASP A 288 -17.78 8.04 -2.07
CA ASP A 288 -16.55 8.78 -1.80
C ASP A 288 -15.66 7.96 -0.89
N VAL A 289 -14.46 7.65 -1.35
CA VAL A 289 -13.46 6.86 -0.61
C VAL A 289 -12.64 7.74 0.34
N ALA A 290 -12.58 9.06 0.14
CA ALA A 290 -11.69 9.95 0.88
C ALA A 290 -11.79 9.84 2.41
N PRO A 291 -12.98 9.69 3.05
CA PRO A 291 -13.06 9.48 4.50
C PRO A 291 -12.31 8.23 4.99
N PHE A 292 -12.37 7.14 4.23
CA PHE A 292 -11.69 5.87 4.56
C PHE A 292 -10.17 5.98 4.35
N GLU A 293 -9.73 6.69 3.30
CA GLU A 293 -8.31 6.99 3.08
C GLU A 293 -7.75 7.83 4.23
N HIS A 294 -8.45 8.90 4.63
CA HIS A 294 -8.04 9.75 5.76
C HIS A 294 -7.94 8.95 7.05
N MET A 295 -8.92 8.11 7.36
CA MET A 295 -8.87 7.23 8.53
C MET A 295 -7.63 6.35 8.50
N LYS A 296 -7.41 5.61 7.40
CA LYS A 296 -6.27 4.71 7.25
C LYS A 296 -4.93 5.45 7.35
N ILE A 297 -4.78 6.58 6.64
CA ILE A 297 -3.53 7.34 6.62
C ILE A 297 -3.21 7.87 8.02
N ARG A 298 -4.19 8.42 8.73
CA ARG A 298 -3.96 9.06 10.03
C ARG A 298 -3.81 8.05 11.16
N VAL A 299 -4.71 7.07 11.25
CA VAL A 299 -4.72 6.11 12.37
C VAL A 299 -3.72 4.97 12.11
N LEU A 300 -3.78 4.27 10.97
CA LEU A 300 -2.89 3.14 10.74
C LEU A 300 -1.47 3.59 10.36
N ASN A 301 -1.34 4.42 9.32
CA ASN A 301 -0.02 4.83 8.85
C ASN A 301 0.64 5.81 9.83
N GLY A 302 -0.15 6.71 10.44
CA GLY A 302 0.27 7.59 11.52
C GLY A 302 0.72 6.81 12.75
N GLY A 303 -0.03 5.79 13.16
CA GLY A 303 0.32 4.89 14.24
C GLY A 303 1.65 4.16 14.01
N HIS A 304 1.87 3.62 12.81
CA HIS A 304 3.17 3.05 12.43
C HIS A 304 4.30 4.08 12.54
N ALA A 305 4.10 5.29 12.02
CA ALA A 305 5.11 6.34 12.07
C ALA A 305 5.40 6.80 13.51
N ALA A 306 4.39 6.78 14.39
CA ALA A 306 4.52 7.17 15.79
C ALA A 306 5.40 6.20 16.59
N ILE A 307 5.22 4.88 16.40
CA ILE A 307 5.99 3.88 17.16
C ILE A 307 7.37 3.58 16.55
N ALA A 308 7.59 3.89 15.28
CA ALA A 308 8.81 3.52 14.55
C ALA A 308 10.08 4.01 15.23
N TYR A 309 10.19 5.31 15.43
CA TYR A 309 11.42 5.93 15.89
C TYR A 309 11.71 5.71 17.38
N PRO A 310 10.75 5.85 18.32
CA PRO A 310 11.03 5.52 19.71
C PRO A 310 11.37 4.04 19.89
N ALA A 311 10.73 3.12 19.16
CA ALA A 311 11.10 1.71 19.20
C ALA A 311 12.50 1.46 18.63
N GLY A 312 12.86 2.12 17.52
CA GLY A 312 14.20 2.04 16.94
C GLY A 312 15.28 2.59 17.88
N LEU A 313 15.03 3.71 18.58
CA LEU A 313 15.93 4.28 19.56
C LEU A 313 16.13 3.38 20.78
N LEU A 314 15.13 2.55 21.13
CA LEU A 314 15.18 1.57 22.23
C LEU A 314 15.66 0.18 21.76
N ASP A 315 16.24 0.06 20.55
CA ASP A 315 16.75 -1.20 19.99
C ASP A 315 15.72 -2.32 19.84
N ILE A 316 14.45 -2.01 19.75
CA ILE A 316 13.39 -2.98 19.51
C ILE A 316 13.40 -3.38 18.04
N HIS A 317 13.29 -4.68 17.76
CA HIS A 317 13.42 -5.19 16.39
C HIS A 317 12.08 -5.33 15.66
N PHE A 318 11.09 -5.92 16.32
CA PHE A 318 9.79 -6.19 15.70
C PHE A 318 8.68 -5.25 16.20
N VAL A 319 7.68 -5.03 15.34
CA VAL A 319 6.50 -4.20 15.66
C VAL A 319 5.73 -4.80 16.85
N HIS A 320 5.52 -6.12 16.87
CA HIS A 320 4.82 -6.78 17.97
C HIS A 320 5.58 -6.68 19.31
N GLU A 321 6.89 -6.59 19.28
CA GLU A 321 7.69 -6.34 20.49
C GLU A 321 7.53 -4.89 20.98
N ALA A 322 7.45 -3.93 20.05
CA ALA A 322 7.11 -2.55 20.39
C ALA A 322 5.73 -2.45 21.05
N MET A 323 4.74 -3.18 20.53
CA MET A 323 3.40 -3.23 21.12
C MET A 323 3.36 -4.00 22.46
N ALA A 324 4.26 -4.92 22.70
CA ALA A 324 4.44 -5.58 24.01
C ALA A 324 5.10 -4.66 25.05
N ASN A 325 5.80 -3.59 24.61
CA ASN A 325 6.39 -2.59 25.50
C ASN A 325 5.31 -1.63 25.99
N PRO A 326 5.01 -1.56 27.30
CA PRO A 326 3.91 -0.78 27.84
C PRO A 326 4.07 0.74 27.61
N LEU A 327 5.30 1.25 27.49
CA LEU A 327 5.53 2.68 27.24
C LEU A 327 5.22 3.06 25.80
N ILE A 328 5.64 2.25 24.82
CA ILE A 328 5.37 2.50 23.40
C ILE A 328 3.89 2.30 23.12
N ARG A 329 3.29 1.21 23.62
CA ARG A 329 1.86 0.96 23.49
C ARG A 329 1.02 2.08 24.10
N GLY A 330 1.32 2.48 25.34
CA GLY A 330 0.63 3.57 26.01
C GLY A 330 0.79 4.91 25.29
N TYR A 331 2.00 5.18 24.77
CA TYR A 331 2.24 6.36 23.93
C TYR A 331 1.36 6.38 22.70
N LEU A 332 1.31 5.27 21.96
CA LEU A 332 0.46 5.14 20.77
C LEU A 332 -1.01 5.34 21.14
N GLU A 333 -1.50 4.66 22.18
CA GLU A 333 -2.89 4.77 22.62
C GLU A 333 -3.28 6.20 22.97
N LYS A 334 -2.44 6.89 23.78
CA LYS A 334 -2.69 8.27 24.17
C LYS A 334 -2.68 9.22 22.97
N LEU A 335 -1.69 9.08 22.08
CA LEU A 335 -1.58 9.89 20.87
C LEU A 335 -2.81 9.71 19.95
N GLU A 336 -3.22 8.46 19.72
CA GLU A 336 -4.36 8.16 18.86
C GLU A 336 -5.67 8.69 19.44
N ARG A 337 -5.96 8.39 20.69
CA ARG A 337 -7.22 8.76 21.35
C ARG A 337 -7.34 10.27 21.61
N GLU A 338 -6.25 10.95 21.97
CA GLU A 338 -6.29 12.36 22.36
C GLU A 338 -5.96 13.31 21.22
N GLU A 339 -5.13 12.90 20.24
CA GLU A 339 -4.65 13.83 19.22
C GLU A 339 -5.05 13.45 17.79
N ILE A 340 -5.09 12.18 17.40
CA ILE A 340 -5.34 11.78 16.02
C ILE A 340 -6.84 11.53 15.76
N ILE A 341 -7.46 10.62 16.49
CA ILE A 341 -8.89 10.27 16.29
C ILE A 341 -9.81 11.50 16.33
N PRO A 342 -9.64 12.47 17.26
CA PRO A 342 -10.55 13.61 17.33
C PRO A 342 -10.56 14.54 16.10
N ILE A 343 -9.54 14.44 15.24
CA ILE A 343 -9.43 15.27 14.02
C ILE A 343 -9.67 14.48 12.72
N VAL A 344 -9.89 13.17 12.82
CA VAL A 344 -10.29 12.38 11.66
C VAL A 344 -11.76 12.64 11.34
N PRO A 345 -12.09 13.03 10.10
CA PRO A 345 -13.48 13.21 9.70
C PRO A 345 -14.32 11.95 9.94
N PRO A 346 -15.61 12.07 10.25
CA PRO A 346 -16.49 10.91 10.40
C PRO A 346 -16.44 10.00 9.17
N VAL A 347 -16.31 8.70 9.40
CA VAL A 347 -16.32 7.67 8.35
C VAL A 347 -17.65 6.94 8.39
N PRO A 348 -18.36 6.77 7.26
CA PRO A 348 -19.64 6.08 7.24
C PRO A 348 -19.55 4.69 7.87
N ASP A 349 -20.51 4.36 8.73
CA ASP A 349 -20.67 3.06 9.38
C ASP A 349 -19.40 2.52 10.08
N THR A 350 -18.52 3.42 10.53
CA THR A 350 -17.23 3.05 11.12
C THR A 350 -16.98 3.78 12.45
N SER A 351 -16.69 3.03 13.50
CA SER A 351 -16.18 3.56 14.77
C SER A 351 -14.66 3.69 14.69
N LEU A 352 -14.15 4.92 14.81
CA LEU A 352 -12.70 5.17 14.81
C LEU A 352 -12.00 4.54 16.02
N THR A 353 -12.70 4.42 17.14
CA THR A 353 -12.19 3.73 18.34
C THR A 353 -12.01 2.24 18.08
N ASP A 354 -13.02 1.57 17.50
CA ASP A 354 -12.94 0.14 17.15
C ASP A 354 -11.89 -0.11 16.07
N TYR A 355 -11.73 0.84 15.13
CA TYR A 355 -10.68 0.79 14.13
C TYR A 355 -9.27 0.88 14.74
N TYR A 356 -9.06 1.77 15.73
CA TYR A 356 -7.81 1.83 16.48
C TYR A 356 -7.53 0.51 17.24
N GLU A 357 -8.53 -0.05 17.91
CA GLU A 357 -8.39 -1.33 18.62
C GLU A 357 -8.06 -2.49 17.66
N LEU A 358 -8.62 -2.46 16.46
CA LEU A 358 -8.26 -3.38 15.39
C LEU A 358 -6.78 -3.21 14.99
N ILE A 359 -6.32 -1.98 14.79
CA ILE A 359 -4.91 -1.68 14.46
C ILE A 359 -3.98 -2.17 15.56
N GLU A 360 -4.31 -1.91 16.82
CA GLU A 360 -3.52 -2.37 17.95
C GLU A 360 -3.33 -3.91 17.95
N ARG A 361 -4.41 -4.65 17.67
CA ARG A 361 -4.36 -6.12 17.51
C ARG A 361 -3.48 -6.53 16.32
N ARG A 362 -3.60 -5.85 15.17
CA ARG A 362 -2.80 -6.12 13.97
C ARG A 362 -1.31 -5.90 14.21
N PHE A 363 -0.94 -4.78 14.84
CA PHE A 363 0.45 -4.47 15.20
C PHE A 363 1.04 -5.47 16.20
N SER A 364 0.22 -5.99 17.08
CA SER A 364 0.62 -6.97 18.10
C SER A 364 0.78 -8.39 17.55
N ASN A 365 0.54 -8.65 16.25
CA ASN A 365 0.62 -9.99 15.67
C ASN A 365 2.08 -10.41 15.38
N PRO A 366 2.67 -11.36 16.14
CA PRO A 366 4.07 -11.74 15.97
C PRO A 366 4.34 -12.51 14.68
N LYS A 367 3.32 -13.15 14.09
CA LYS A 367 3.48 -13.97 12.88
C LYS A 367 3.76 -13.17 11.64
N ILE A 368 3.33 -11.90 11.61
CA ILE A 368 3.59 -11.00 10.48
C ILE A 368 5.08 -10.71 10.33
N GLY A 369 5.82 -10.70 11.45
CA GLY A 369 7.27 -10.48 11.42
C GLY A 369 7.67 -9.09 10.90
N ASP A 370 6.77 -8.10 11.00
CA ASP A 370 7.07 -6.74 10.57
C ASP A 370 8.12 -6.09 11.46
N THR A 371 9.07 -5.37 10.83
CA THR A 371 10.23 -4.84 11.54
C THR A 371 10.15 -3.33 11.76
N ILE A 372 10.66 -2.88 12.89
CA ILE A 372 10.82 -1.45 13.20
C ILE A 372 11.73 -0.78 12.16
N THR A 373 12.79 -1.45 11.70
CA THR A 373 13.66 -0.92 10.64
C THR A 373 12.87 -0.59 9.38
N ARG A 374 11.91 -1.44 8.96
CA ARG A 374 11.05 -1.15 7.81
C ARG A 374 10.15 0.07 8.06
N LEU A 375 9.62 0.21 9.28
CA LEU A 375 8.79 1.38 9.63
C LEU A 375 9.58 2.69 9.62
N CYS A 376 10.87 2.63 9.97
CA CYS A 376 11.74 3.81 10.00
C CYS A 376 12.19 4.27 8.60
N LEU A 377 11.96 3.48 7.54
CA LEU A 377 12.36 3.85 6.18
C LEU A 377 11.59 5.06 5.68
N ASP A 378 12.29 5.90 4.89
CA ASP A 378 11.66 6.96 4.09
C ASP A 378 10.86 8.00 4.89
N GLY A 379 11.39 8.37 6.06
CA GLY A 379 10.74 9.33 6.96
C GLY A 379 10.47 10.69 6.32
N SER A 380 11.38 11.17 5.46
CA SER A 380 11.25 12.45 4.77
C SER A 380 10.02 12.53 3.86
N ASN A 381 9.56 11.40 3.30
CA ASN A 381 8.34 11.31 2.51
C ASN A 381 7.11 10.91 3.33
N ARG A 382 7.30 10.21 4.44
CA ARG A 382 6.20 9.68 5.28
C ARG A 382 5.68 10.70 6.30
N GLN A 383 6.56 11.43 6.98
CA GLN A 383 6.15 12.42 7.99
C GLN A 383 5.19 13.49 7.42
N PRO A 384 5.48 14.10 6.23
CA PRO A 384 4.56 15.06 5.62
C PRO A 384 3.18 14.50 5.26
N LYS A 385 3.08 13.19 5.06
CA LYS A 385 1.81 12.53 4.68
C LYS A 385 1.02 12.01 5.87
N PHE A 386 1.71 11.48 6.90
CA PHE A 386 1.06 10.70 7.96
C PHE A 386 0.93 11.46 9.28
N ILE A 387 1.85 12.37 9.59
CA ILE A 387 1.93 13.05 10.91
C ILE A 387 1.64 14.56 10.80
N LEU A 388 2.37 15.26 9.93
CA LEU A 388 2.31 16.73 9.90
C LEU A 388 0.93 17.29 9.55
N PRO A 389 0.11 16.67 8.66
CA PRO A 389 -1.26 17.14 8.42
C PRO A 389 -2.14 17.07 9.68
N SER A 390 -1.96 16.04 10.53
CA SER A 390 -2.68 15.94 11.79
C SER A 390 -2.28 17.05 12.76
N ALA A 391 -0.99 17.39 12.85
CA ALA A 391 -0.51 18.51 13.65
C ALA A 391 -1.09 19.84 13.15
N ALA A 392 -1.09 20.07 11.84
CA ALA A 392 -1.65 21.29 11.24
C ALA A 392 -3.15 21.44 11.51
N ASP A 393 -3.92 20.33 11.42
CA ASP A 393 -5.36 20.36 11.70
C ASP A 393 -5.64 20.70 13.17
N ARG A 394 -4.89 20.12 14.10
CA ARG A 394 -5.04 20.42 15.53
C ARG A 394 -4.72 21.87 15.87
N LEU A 395 -3.64 22.40 15.31
CA LEU A 395 -3.27 23.82 15.54
C LEU A 395 -4.35 24.76 14.99
N ARG A 396 -4.90 24.46 13.81
CA ARG A 396 -6.05 25.23 13.27
C ARG A 396 -7.28 25.16 14.18
N ALA A 397 -7.46 24.08 14.91
CA ALA A 397 -8.52 23.91 15.90
C ALA A 397 -8.15 24.47 17.28
N GLY A 398 -6.97 25.08 17.46
CA GLY A 398 -6.49 25.61 18.75
C GLY A 398 -6.20 24.53 19.79
N GLN A 399 -5.89 23.30 19.34
CA GLN A 399 -5.66 22.15 20.22
C GLN A 399 -4.17 21.86 20.39
N SER A 400 -3.81 21.16 21.48
CA SER A 400 -2.44 20.71 21.76
C SER A 400 -1.93 19.76 20.66
N VAL A 401 -0.63 19.85 20.37
CA VAL A 401 0.12 18.99 19.43
C VAL A 401 1.30 18.30 20.11
N ALA A 402 1.30 18.18 21.42
CA ALA A 402 2.44 17.68 22.19
C ALA A 402 2.87 16.28 21.73
N GLY A 403 1.93 15.36 21.53
CA GLY A 403 2.21 14.01 21.06
C GLY A 403 2.68 13.95 19.61
N LEU A 404 2.06 14.74 18.72
CA LEU A 404 2.45 14.80 17.30
C LEU A 404 3.82 15.48 17.11
N ALA A 405 4.12 16.51 17.90
CA ALA A 405 5.45 17.13 17.94
C ALA A 405 6.51 16.17 18.48
N LEU A 406 6.15 15.33 19.47
CA LEU A 406 7.02 14.28 20.00
C LEU A 406 7.35 13.21 18.94
N VAL A 407 6.41 12.84 18.05
CA VAL A 407 6.73 11.97 16.89
C VAL A 407 7.86 12.57 16.06
N SER A 408 7.76 13.85 15.72
CA SER A 408 8.78 14.54 14.92
C SER A 408 10.11 14.68 15.67
N ALA A 409 10.06 14.86 17.01
CA ALA A 409 11.25 14.92 17.85
C ALA A 409 11.98 13.57 17.94
N PHE A 410 11.24 12.44 18.04
CA PHE A 410 11.83 11.11 17.98
C PHE A 410 12.43 10.84 16.59
N TRP A 411 11.79 11.27 15.50
CA TRP A 411 12.37 11.17 14.17
C TRP A 411 13.67 11.96 14.03
N CYS A 412 13.70 13.20 14.52
CA CYS A 412 14.92 14.01 14.56
C CYS A 412 16.04 13.29 15.35
N ARG A 413 15.73 12.82 16.56
CA ARG A 413 16.70 12.09 17.41
C ARG A 413 17.21 10.80 16.73
N TYR A 414 16.35 10.06 16.05
CA TYR A 414 16.71 8.87 15.29
C TYR A 414 17.67 9.21 14.13
N CYS A 415 17.40 10.27 13.39
CA CYS A 415 18.23 10.74 12.28
C CYS A 415 19.60 11.28 12.71
N TYR A 416 19.84 11.48 14.03
CA TYR A 416 21.17 11.74 14.56
C TYR A 416 22.16 10.61 14.28
N GLY A 417 21.64 9.39 14.07
CA GLY A 417 22.41 8.24 13.59
C GLY A 417 22.90 7.26 14.66
N GLU A 418 22.41 7.40 15.90
CA GLU A 418 22.76 6.50 17.01
C GLU A 418 21.51 6.24 17.89
N THR A 419 21.33 5.00 18.35
CA THR A 419 20.30 4.63 19.32
C THR A 419 20.65 5.12 20.72
N ASP A 420 19.75 4.94 21.69
CA ASP A 420 20.02 5.30 23.09
C ASP A 420 21.11 4.41 23.72
N SER A 421 21.34 3.20 23.19
CA SER A 421 22.44 2.32 23.61
C SER A 421 23.78 2.61 22.90
N GLY A 422 23.81 3.56 21.96
CA GLY A 422 24.99 3.93 21.18
C GLY A 422 25.23 3.07 19.93
N LYS A 423 24.28 2.24 19.50
CA LYS A 423 24.38 1.53 18.22
C LYS A 423 24.20 2.47 17.05
N VAL A 424 25.02 2.31 16.02
CA VAL A 424 24.90 3.08 14.78
C VAL A 424 23.63 2.71 14.03
N ILE A 425 22.87 3.73 13.62
CA ILE A 425 21.71 3.61 12.75
C ILE A 425 22.19 3.82 11.31
N PRO A 426 22.07 2.82 10.42
CA PRO A 426 22.48 2.95 9.03
C PRO A 426 21.56 3.90 8.27
N PRO A 427 22.04 4.53 7.17
CA PRO A 427 21.21 5.33 6.27
C PRO A 427 19.99 4.55 5.78
N ASN A 428 18.80 5.12 5.92
CA ASN A 428 17.52 4.47 5.59
C ASN A 428 16.47 5.43 5.00
N ASP A 429 16.92 6.58 4.52
CA ASP A 429 16.09 7.62 3.92
C ASP A 429 16.80 8.19 2.67
N PRO A 430 16.11 8.49 1.56
CA PRO A 430 16.69 9.14 0.41
C PRO A 430 17.42 10.45 0.72
N SER A 431 16.92 11.18 1.73
CA SER A 431 17.48 12.43 2.21
C SER A 431 18.43 12.28 3.42
N TRP A 432 18.91 11.06 3.70
CA TRP A 432 19.63 10.74 4.94
C TRP A 432 20.76 11.71 5.28
N ASN A 433 21.62 12.06 4.32
CA ASN A 433 22.75 12.94 4.59
C ASN A 433 22.31 14.31 5.11
N ARG A 434 21.25 14.89 4.54
CA ARG A 434 20.65 16.14 4.96
C ARG A 434 20.00 15.98 6.33
N LEU A 435 19.18 14.94 6.52
CA LEU A 435 18.50 14.66 7.78
C LEU A 435 19.51 14.49 8.93
N ASN A 436 20.58 13.72 8.71
CA ASN A 436 21.61 13.51 9.71
C ASN A 436 22.36 14.81 10.06
N GLN A 437 22.67 15.65 9.06
CA GLN A 437 23.28 16.95 9.27
C GLN A 437 22.38 17.87 10.11
N GLU A 438 21.10 17.99 9.74
CA GLU A 438 20.17 18.86 10.46
C GLU A 438 19.82 18.31 11.84
N ALA A 439 19.75 17.00 12.05
CA ALA A 439 19.57 16.39 13.36
C ALA A 439 20.76 16.67 14.30
N ARG A 440 21.99 16.67 13.77
CA ARG A 440 23.19 17.05 14.55
C ARG A 440 23.18 18.53 14.95
N ARG A 441 22.72 19.42 14.07
CA ARG A 441 22.55 20.85 14.38
C ARG A 441 21.43 21.06 15.40
N ALA A 442 20.33 20.30 15.26
CA ALA A 442 19.16 20.40 16.13
C ALA A 442 19.44 20.03 17.59
N ARG A 443 20.54 19.34 17.88
CA ARG A 443 20.97 19.05 19.26
C ARG A 443 21.23 20.33 20.08
N SER A 444 21.70 21.40 19.43
CA SER A 444 21.96 22.71 20.07
C SER A 444 20.95 23.79 19.66
N ASP A 445 20.30 23.60 18.50
CA ASP A 445 19.28 24.51 17.97
C ASP A 445 18.13 23.70 17.34
N PRO A 446 17.08 23.37 18.10
CA PRO A 446 15.94 22.59 17.60
C PRO A 446 15.31 23.16 16.33
N LYS A 447 15.41 24.47 16.10
CA LYS A 447 14.87 25.13 14.91
C LYS A 447 15.60 24.72 13.61
N ALA A 448 16.83 24.22 13.70
CA ALA A 448 17.55 23.73 12.53
C ALA A 448 16.79 22.60 11.84
N TRP A 449 16.19 21.67 12.61
CA TRP A 449 15.36 20.59 12.05
C TRP A 449 14.09 21.10 11.36
N LEU A 450 13.38 22.00 12.02
CA LEU A 450 12.15 22.60 11.48
C LEU A 450 12.43 23.52 10.29
N GLY A 451 13.67 23.99 10.10
CA GLY A 451 14.11 24.80 8.95
C GLY A 451 14.00 24.09 7.60
N MET A 452 13.80 22.77 7.59
CA MET A 452 13.48 22.00 6.37
C MET A 452 12.03 22.28 5.93
N THR A 453 11.78 23.48 5.39
CA THR A 453 10.44 23.97 5.07
C THR A 453 9.75 23.19 3.95
N ASP A 454 10.49 22.50 3.11
CA ASP A 454 9.98 21.55 2.11
C ASP A 454 9.33 20.31 2.76
N ILE A 455 9.72 19.97 3.99
CA ILE A 455 9.15 18.87 4.78
C ILE A 455 8.04 19.40 5.70
N PHE A 456 8.35 20.44 6.50
CA PHE A 456 7.47 20.92 7.56
C PHE A 456 6.44 21.98 7.11
N GLY A 457 6.61 22.55 5.90
CA GLY A 457 5.69 23.57 5.40
C GLY A 457 5.49 24.73 6.37
N ASP A 458 4.23 25.11 6.62
CA ASP A 458 3.88 26.20 7.53
C ASP A 458 4.12 25.87 9.02
N LEU A 459 4.16 24.59 9.39
CA LEU A 459 4.50 24.17 10.77
C LEU A 459 5.90 24.65 11.19
N ALA A 460 6.81 24.79 10.23
CA ALA A 460 8.15 25.36 10.46
C ALA A 460 8.13 26.78 11.08
N ARG A 461 7.00 27.48 10.94
CA ARG A 461 6.82 28.88 11.41
C ARG A 461 5.78 29.01 12.50
N ASP A 462 5.06 27.95 12.83
CA ASP A 462 4.02 27.98 13.86
C ASP A 462 4.66 28.00 15.26
N PRO A 463 4.42 29.05 16.08
CA PRO A 463 5.07 29.18 17.38
C PRO A 463 4.72 28.05 18.36
N ALA A 464 3.49 27.54 18.32
CA ALA A 464 3.05 26.48 19.21
C ALA A 464 3.71 25.15 18.85
N TYR A 465 3.80 24.84 17.52
CA TYR A 465 4.51 23.66 17.06
C TYR A 465 6.00 23.70 17.36
N ILE A 466 6.65 24.85 17.10
CA ILE A 466 8.06 25.06 17.41
C ILE A 466 8.34 24.86 18.90
N ALA A 467 7.50 25.41 19.77
CA ALA A 467 7.66 25.27 21.22
C ALA A 467 7.50 23.81 21.68
N ALA A 468 6.44 23.11 21.20
CA ALA A 468 6.19 21.72 21.53
C ALA A 468 7.31 20.79 21.03
N PHE A 469 7.75 20.97 19.79
CA PHE A 469 8.85 20.20 19.21
C PHE A 469 10.17 20.43 19.96
N SER A 470 10.53 21.69 20.23
CA SER A 470 11.78 22.02 20.92
C SER A 470 11.79 21.42 22.32
N HIS A 471 10.69 21.58 23.06
CA HIS A 471 10.57 20.99 24.40
C HIS A 471 10.70 19.47 24.37
N ALA A 472 10.03 18.81 23.44
CA ALA A 472 10.11 17.35 23.27
C ALA A 472 11.55 16.90 22.94
N LEU A 473 12.22 17.57 21.99
CA LEU A 473 13.58 17.22 21.58
C LEU A 473 14.59 17.44 22.71
N ASP A 474 14.52 18.56 23.42
CA ASP A 474 15.37 18.87 24.57
C ASP A 474 15.17 17.83 25.70
N THR A 475 13.92 17.40 25.91
CA THR A 475 13.60 16.36 26.89
C THR A 475 14.23 15.02 26.47
N ILE A 476 14.10 14.60 25.22
CA ILE A 476 14.73 13.36 24.72
C ILE A 476 16.25 13.38 24.92
N TRP A 477 16.90 14.50 24.63
CA TRP A 477 18.35 14.65 24.84
C TRP A 477 18.76 14.63 26.30
N SER A 478 17.90 15.14 27.18
CA SER A 478 18.20 15.31 28.62
C SER A 478 18.03 14.02 29.42
N ILE A 479 16.95 13.25 29.13
CA ILE A 479 16.56 12.09 29.93
C ILE A 479 16.41 10.77 29.13
N GLY A 480 16.62 10.80 27.81
CA GLY A 480 16.51 9.65 26.91
C GLY A 480 15.09 9.29 26.53
N THR A 481 14.95 8.39 25.54
CA THR A 481 13.67 7.99 24.96
C THR A 481 12.70 7.40 25.98
N LYS A 482 13.17 6.47 26.81
CA LYS A 482 12.33 5.78 27.81
C LYS A 482 11.68 6.76 28.80
N ALA A 483 12.49 7.61 29.44
CA ALA A 483 11.98 8.56 30.44
C ALA A 483 11.11 9.66 29.79
N THR A 484 11.36 10.01 28.53
CA THR A 484 10.49 10.93 27.76
C THR A 484 9.10 10.32 27.53
N LEU A 485 9.03 9.05 27.16
CA LEU A 485 7.74 8.35 27.02
C LEU A 485 6.98 8.31 28.37
N GLU A 486 7.69 8.02 29.48
CA GLU A 486 7.11 8.06 30.83
C GLU A 486 6.57 9.45 31.18
N ALA A 487 7.32 10.50 30.87
CA ALA A 487 6.89 11.90 31.11
C ALA A 487 5.65 12.27 30.29
N TYR A 488 5.60 11.88 29.00
CA TYR A 488 4.44 12.12 28.14
C TYR A 488 3.18 11.42 28.67
N LEU A 489 3.31 10.16 29.11
CA LEU A 489 2.17 9.39 29.63
C LEU A 489 1.54 10.01 30.86
N VAL A 490 2.33 10.64 31.71
CA VAL A 490 1.83 11.32 32.93
C VAL A 490 1.53 12.82 32.72
N GLY A 491 1.56 13.31 31.49
CA GLY A 491 1.22 14.70 31.15
C GLY A 491 2.26 15.72 31.62
N LYS A 492 3.54 15.36 31.69
CA LYS A 492 4.66 16.22 32.06
C LYS A 492 5.52 16.67 30.88
N LEU A 493 5.07 16.40 29.67
CA LEU A 493 5.72 16.84 28.43
C LEU A 493 4.85 17.84 27.70
#